data_f71dade582bf675de353edbe3f9246c6
#
_entry.id   f71dade582bf675de353edbe3f9246c6
#
_cell.length_a   1.000
_cell.length_b   1.000
_cell.length_c   1.000
_cell.angle_alpha   90.00
_cell.angle_beta   90.00
_cell.angle_gamma   90.00
#
_symmetry.space_group_name_H-M   'P 1'
#
loop_
_entity.id
_entity.type
_entity.pdbx_description
1 polymer ?
#
loop_
_entity_poly.entity_id
_entity_poly.type
_entity_poly.pdbx_seq_one_letter_code
_entity_poly.pdbx_strand_id
1 'polypeptide(L)'
;MYGCYENLVGGHLSDALQDVSGGVAETISVSKMIANETSEASQILFNNLKEAFDNEALIVAAIAARSKGDIEEALECGLVKGHAYAVTAVRYVELDAKTDVFSSVLGYHGRVRMIRLQNPWGEKEWNGPWSDGSMEWEQ
;
A
#
# COMPACT_ATOMS: atom_id res chain seq x y z
N MET A 1 8.53 24.42 6.01
CA MET A 1 9.85 23.98 6.51
C MET A 1 9.90 24.05 8.02
N TYR A 2 10.43 23.04 8.66
CA TYR A 2 10.30 22.80 10.10
C TYR A 2 11.26 23.64 10.97
N GLY A 3 12.16 24.42 10.36
CA GLY A 3 13.06 25.39 11.03
C GLY A 3 14.27 24.80 11.74
N CYS A 4 14.15 23.61 12.33
CA CYS A 4 15.26 22.90 13.00
C CYS A 4 15.03 21.39 12.98
N TYR A 5 16.07 20.59 13.22
CA TYR A 5 16.03 19.13 13.18
C TYR A 5 15.10 18.52 14.23
N GLU A 6 14.99 19.14 15.38
CA GLU A 6 14.13 18.71 16.49
C GLU A 6 12.65 18.70 16.11
N ASN A 7 12.24 19.48 15.13
CA ASN A 7 10.88 19.53 14.63
C ASN A 7 10.57 18.44 13.59
N LEU A 8 11.56 17.65 13.16
CA LEU A 8 11.39 16.55 12.21
C LEU A 8 10.94 15.24 12.85
N VAL A 9 10.35 15.29 14.05
CA VAL A 9 9.84 14.08 14.75
C VAL A 9 8.66 13.43 14.03
N GLY A 10 7.91 14.18 13.24
CA GLY A 10 6.80 13.67 12.45
C GLY A 10 6.17 14.77 11.60
N GLY A 11 5.23 14.41 10.74
CA GLY A 11 4.57 15.33 9.83
C GLY A 11 3.54 14.64 8.95
N HIS A 12 2.97 15.39 8.02
CA HIS A 12 2.10 14.84 7.00
C HIS A 12 2.91 14.28 5.82
N LEU A 13 2.51 13.12 5.32
CA LEU A 13 3.18 12.47 4.17
C LEU A 13 3.13 13.35 2.91
N SER A 14 2.01 14.07 2.71
CA SER A 14 1.85 15.01 1.60
C SER A 14 2.91 16.11 1.63
N ASP A 15 3.16 16.69 2.80
CA ASP A 15 4.14 17.77 2.95
C ASP A 15 5.55 17.28 2.66
N ALA A 16 5.89 16.10 3.20
CA ALA A 16 7.20 15.47 2.95
C ALA A 16 7.42 15.17 1.47
N LEU A 17 6.41 14.64 0.77
CA LEU A 17 6.50 14.36 -0.65
C LEU A 17 6.67 15.64 -1.48
N GLN A 18 5.96 16.72 -1.14
CA GLN A 18 6.12 18.03 -1.80
C GLN A 18 7.51 18.61 -1.57
N ASP A 19 7.99 18.57 -0.33
CA ASP A 19 9.32 19.10 0.02
C ASP A 19 10.45 18.38 -0.72
N VAL A 20 10.34 17.07 -0.91
CA VAL A 20 11.37 16.27 -1.58
C VAL A 20 11.29 16.36 -3.10
N SER A 21 10.09 16.42 -3.67
CA SER A 21 9.90 16.36 -5.12
C SER A 21 9.70 17.73 -5.80
N GLY A 22 9.23 18.72 -5.03
CA GLY A 22 8.75 20.00 -5.59
C GLY A 22 7.42 19.86 -6.35
N GLY A 23 6.80 18.69 -6.32
CA GLY A 23 5.56 18.39 -7.02
C GLY A 23 4.30 18.79 -6.22
N VAL A 24 3.15 18.41 -6.75
CA VAL A 24 1.85 18.55 -6.07
C VAL A 24 1.47 17.21 -5.45
N ALA A 25 1.15 17.21 -4.16
CA ALA A 25 0.70 16.00 -3.47
C ALA A 25 -0.82 15.89 -3.49
N GLU A 26 -1.31 14.67 -3.71
CA GLU A 26 -2.69 14.27 -3.56
C GLU A 26 -2.83 13.25 -2.43
N THR A 27 -3.85 13.39 -1.59
CA THR A 27 -4.13 12.45 -0.51
C THR A 27 -5.44 11.72 -0.76
N ILE A 28 -5.37 10.39 -0.86
CA ILE A 28 -6.51 9.52 -1.09
C ILE A 28 -6.85 8.76 0.19
N SER A 29 -8.09 8.92 0.68
CA SER A 29 -8.60 8.12 1.79
C SER A 29 -9.18 6.81 1.28
N VAL A 30 -8.40 5.74 1.36
CA VAL A 30 -8.78 4.41 0.87
C VAL A 30 -10.06 3.90 1.54
N SER A 31 -10.19 4.05 2.87
CA SER A 31 -11.37 3.61 3.62
C SER A 31 -12.67 4.31 3.19
N LYS A 32 -12.58 5.59 2.79
CA LYS A 32 -13.75 6.32 2.27
C LYS A 32 -14.09 5.89 0.85
N MET A 33 -13.09 5.59 0.04
CA MET A 33 -13.26 5.23 -1.36
C MET A 33 -13.85 3.83 -1.53
N ILE A 34 -13.45 2.87 -0.68
CA ILE A 34 -13.91 1.48 -0.75
C ILE A 34 -14.97 1.12 0.30
N ALA A 35 -15.51 2.11 1.01
CA ALA A 35 -16.53 1.90 2.05
C ALA A 35 -17.80 1.17 1.54
N ASN A 36 -18.08 1.21 0.25
CA ASN A 36 -19.21 0.54 -0.37
C ASN A 36 -18.86 -0.87 -0.90
N GLU A 37 -17.67 -1.38 -0.62
CA GLU A 37 -17.19 -2.73 -1.00
C GLU A 37 -17.45 -3.13 -2.46
N THR A 38 -17.63 -2.17 -3.36
CA THR A 38 -17.82 -2.46 -4.76
C THR A 38 -16.47 -2.80 -5.41
N SER A 39 -16.41 -3.90 -6.11
CA SER A 39 -15.27 -4.30 -6.95
C SER A 39 -14.80 -3.17 -7.87
N GLU A 40 -15.72 -2.31 -8.30
CA GLU A 40 -15.47 -1.16 -9.16
C GLU A 40 -14.64 -0.07 -8.48
N ALA A 41 -14.94 0.31 -7.23
CA ALA A 41 -14.19 1.33 -6.51
C ALA A 41 -12.73 0.91 -6.27
N SER A 42 -12.51 -0.35 -5.92
CA SER A 42 -11.15 -0.89 -5.74
C SER A 42 -10.39 -0.98 -7.07
N GLN A 43 -11.09 -1.23 -8.18
CA GLN A 43 -10.49 -1.23 -9.51
C GLN A 43 -10.09 0.18 -9.97
N ILE A 44 -10.94 1.17 -9.74
CA ILE A 44 -10.64 2.58 -10.03
C ILE A 44 -9.41 3.02 -9.23
N LEU A 45 -9.39 2.74 -7.93
CA LEU A 45 -8.24 3.07 -7.08
C LEU A 45 -6.95 2.44 -7.61
N PHE A 46 -6.97 1.13 -7.93
CA PHE A 46 -5.81 0.44 -8.45
C PHE A 46 -5.33 1.02 -9.79
N ASN A 47 -6.25 1.34 -10.70
CA ASN A 47 -5.91 1.93 -11.99
C ASN A 47 -5.26 3.31 -11.82
N ASN A 48 -5.80 4.15 -10.92
CA ASN A 48 -5.23 5.47 -10.62
C ASN A 48 -3.82 5.35 -10.02
N LEU A 49 -3.63 4.41 -9.07
CA LEU A 49 -2.31 4.14 -8.50
C LEU A 49 -1.32 3.62 -9.55
N LYS A 50 -1.79 2.74 -10.44
CA LYS A 50 -0.95 2.22 -11.51
C LYS A 50 -0.56 3.30 -12.51
N GLU A 51 -1.49 4.15 -12.93
CA GLU A 51 -1.22 5.27 -13.81
C GLU A 51 -0.21 6.25 -13.18
N ALA A 52 -0.41 6.61 -11.90
CA ALA A 52 0.51 7.46 -11.19
C ALA A 52 1.91 6.84 -11.09
N PHE A 53 1.99 5.54 -10.78
CA PHE A 53 3.25 4.82 -10.68
C PHE A 53 3.97 4.72 -12.04
N ASP A 54 3.24 4.44 -13.11
CA ASP A 54 3.79 4.37 -14.48
C ASP A 54 4.30 5.75 -14.96
N ASN A 55 3.75 6.84 -14.42
CA ASN A 55 4.22 8.23 -14.64
C ASN A 55 5.26 8.68 -13.61
N GLU A 56 5.92 7.74 -12.92
CA GLU A 56 7.03 7.99 -12.00
C GLU A 56 6.66 8.85 -10.77
N ALA A 57 5.37 8.87 -10.39
CA ALA A 57 4.95 9.54 -9.15
C ALA A 57 5.51 8.83 -7.91
N LEU A 58 5.90 9.61 -6.90
CA LEU A 58 6.23 9.09 -5.59
C LEU A 58 4.94 8.74 -4.84
N ILE A 59 4.79 7.50 -4.44
CA ILE A 59 3.59 7.02 -3.75
C ILE A 59 3.98 6.46 -2.39
N VAL A 60 3.29 6.92 -1.36
CA VAL A 60 3.41 6.41 0.01
C VAL A 60 2.04 6.00 0.55
N ALA A 61 2.01 5.00 1.40
CA ALA A 61 0.81 4.53 2.07
C ALA A 61 1.01 4.54 3.58
N ALA A 62 -0.05 4.81 4.34
CA ALA A 62 -0.01 4.71 5.80
C ALA A 62 -1.38 4.30 6.33
N ILE A 63 -1.37 3.63 7.49
CA ILE A 63 -2.56 3.38 8.29
C ILE A 63 -2.61 4.47 9.35
N ALA A 64 -3.68 5.26 9.37
CA ALA A 64 -3.82 6.36 10.33
C ALA A 64 -3.88 5.82 11.77
N ALA A 65 -3.06 6.36 12.66
CA ALA A 65 -3.21 6.20 14.10
C ALA A 65 -4.38 7.09 14.57
N ARG A 66 -5.25 6.57 15.44
CA ARG A 66 -6.40 7.31 16.00
C ARG A 66 -6.03 8.11 17.24
N SER A 67 -4.99 7.69 17.94
CA SER A 67 -4.48 8.32 19.15
C SER A 67 -2.95 8.27 19.18
N LYS A 68 -2.34 9.03 20.10
CA LYS A 68 -0.88 8.97 20.30
C LYS A 68 -0.40 7.59 20.77
N GLY A 69 -1.25 6.83 21.46
CA GLY A 69 -0.92 5.49 21.93
C GLY A 69 -0.97 4.42 20.82
N ASP A 70 -1.65 4.73 19.71
CA ASP A 70 -1.77 3.80 18.57
C ASP A 70 -0.60 3.97 17.57
N ILE A 71 0.23 5.01 17.76
CA ILE A 71 1.39 5.23 16.90
C ILE A 71 2.37 4.08 17.12
N GLU A 72 2.81 3.46 16.02
CA GLU A 72 3.70 2.30 16.01
C GLU A 72 3.08 1.00 16.58
N GLU A 73 1.76 0.96 16.79
CA GLU A 73 1.06 -0.27 17.13
C GLU A 73 1.02 -1.21 15.92
N ALA A 74 1.51 -2.45 16.12
CA ALA A 74 1.45 -3.48 15.10
C ALA A 74 0.05 -4.11 15.04
N LEU A 75 -0.47 -4.24 13.82
CA LEU A 75 -1.66 -5.03 13.53
C LEU A 75 -1.33 -6.52 13.47
N GLU A 76 -2.33 -7.38 13.63
CA GLU A 76 -2.18 -8.84 13.50
C GLU A 76 -1.63 -9.26 12.13
N CYS A 77 -1.94 -8.49 11.09
CA CYS A 77 -1.43 -8.72 9.73
C CYS A 77 0.04 -8.30 9.51
N GLY A 78 0.73 -7.82 10.55
CA GLY A 78 2.13 -7.40 10.47
C GLY A 78 2.35 -5.94 10.05
N LEU A 79 1.30 -5.21 9.64
CA LEU A 79 1.40 -3.78 9.33
C LEU A 79 1.33 -2.93 10.60
N VAL A 80 1.84 -1.70 10.53
CA VAL A 80 1.99 -0.81 11.68
C VAL A 80 1.19 0.48 11.47
N LYS A 81 0.44 0.90 12.48
CA LYS A 81 -0.31 2.16 12.47
C LYS A 81 0.62 3.36 12.64
N GLY A 82 0.27 4.48 12.02
CA GLY A 82 1.08 5.71 12.09
C GLY A 82 2.43 5.62 11.40
N HIS A 83 2.67 4.56 10.64
CA HIS A 83 3.91 4.29 9.94
C HIS A 83 3.73 4.45 8.43
N ALA A 84 4.76 4.96 7.75
CA ALA A 84 4.75 5.21 6.33
C ALA A 84 5.44 4.05 5.57
N TYR A 85 4.81 3.59 4.50
CA TYR A 85 5.31 2.56 3.60
C TYR A 85 5.53 3.14 2.21
N ALA A 86 6.67 2.89 1.61
CA ALA A 86 6.91 3.24 0.22
C ALA A 86 6.22 2.24 -0.71
N VAL A 87 5.44 2.74 -1.68
CA VAL A 87 4.91 1.91 -2.77
C VAL A 87 6.00 1.76 -3.84
N THR A 88 6.53 0.57 -3.98
CA THR A 88 7.66 0.28 -4.86
C THR A 88 7.29 -0.49 -6.12
N ALA A 89 6.06 -0.97 -6.22
CA ALA A 89 5.48 -1.48 -7.46
C ALA A 89 3.95 -1.48 -7.39
N VAL A 90 3.31 -1.24 -8.55
CA VAL A 90 1.87 -1.41 -8.77
C VAL A 90 1.72 -2.17 -10.09
N ARG A 91 1.33 -3.44 -10.02
CA ARG A 91 1.34 -4.33 -11.18
C ARG A 91 0.18 -5.32 -11.18
N TYR A 92 -0.18 -5.75 -12.37
CA TYR A 92 -0.90 -7.00 -12.54
C TYR A 92 0.09 -8.15 -12.57
N VAL A 93 -0.20 -9.22 -11.82
CA VAL A 93 0.54 -10.47 -11.84
C VAL A 93 -0.35 -11.51 -12.53
N GLU A 94 0.18 -12.11 -13.60
CA GLU A 94 -0.50 -13.20 -14.31
C GLU A 94 -0.35 -14.48 -13.48
N LEU A 95 -1.47 -15.19 -13.29
CA LEU A 95 -1.46 -16.50 -12.66
C LEU A 95 -1.39 -17.55 -13.76
N ASP A 96 -0.47 -18.51 -13.63
CA ASP A 96 -0.36 -19.62 -14.58
C ASP A 96 -1.64 -20.46 -14.58
N ALA A 97 -2.19 -20.69 -15.77
CA ALA A 97 -3.46 -21.39 -15.98
C ALA A 97 -3.47 -22.87 -15.51
N LYS A 98 -2.40 -23.35 -14.89
CA LYS A 98 -2.27 -24.73 -14.42
C LYS A 98 -2.85 -24.98 -13.03
N THR A 99 -3.26 -23.97 -12.31
CA THR A 99 -3.80 -24.08 -10.94
C THR A 99 -5.32 -23.87 -10.93
N ASP A 100 -6.05 -24.79 -11.55
CA ASP A 100 -7.53 -24.74 -11.69
C ASP A 100 -8.34 -24.72 -10.38
N VAL A 101 -7.73 -25.06 -9.24
CA VAL A 101 -8.49 -25.23 -7.99
C VAL A 101 -8.64 -23.91 -7.22
N PHE A 102 -7.63 -23.06 -7.25
CA PHE A 102 -7.63 -21.80 -6.47
C PHE A 102 -8.32 -20.64 -7.21
N SER A 103 -8.17 -20.58 -8.52
CA SER A 103 -8.85 -19.60 -9.38
C SER A 103 -10.37 -19.76 -9.33
N SER A 104 -10.85 -21.00 -9.22
CA SER A 104 -12.28 -21.32 -9.13
C SER A 104 -12.92 -20.90 -7.80
N VAL A 105 -12.18 -20.94 -6.69
CA VAL A 105 -12.68 -20.63 -5.33
C VAL A 105 -12.66 -19.12 -5.04
N LEU A 106 -11.68 -18.39 -5.57
CA LEU A 106 -11.50 -16.95 -5.30
C LEU A 106 -11.96 -16.04 -6.45
N GLY A 107 -12.45 -16.60 -7.56
CA GLY A 107 -12.94 -15.82 -8.70
C GLY A 107 -11.86 -15.03 -9.45
N TYR A 108 -10.58 -15.40 -9.31
CA TYR A 108 -9.48 -14.78 -10.04
C TYR A 108 -9.36 -15.38 -11.43
N HIS A 109 -9.76 -14.64 -12.45
CA HIS A 109 -9.59 -15.02 -13.86
C HIS A 109 -8.25 -14.47 -14.37
N GLY A 110 -7.19 -15.25 -14.20
CA GLY A 110 -5.96 -15.10 -14.94
C GLY A 110 -4.99 -14.01 -14.46
N ARG A 111 -5.39 -13.02 -13.66
CA ARG A 111 -4.46 -12.02 -13.13
C ARG A 111 -4.92 -11.35 -11.84
N VAL A 112 -3.97 -11.03 -10.97
CA VAL A 112 -4.19 -10.38 -9.67
C VAL A 112 -3.61 -8.98 -9.68
N ARG A 113 -4.28 -8.05 -9.01
CA ARG A 113 -3.80 -6.69 -8.77
C ARG A 113 -2.88 -6.67 -7.55
N MET A 114 -1.63 -6.32 -7.74
CA MET A 114 -0.62 -6.35 -6.70
C MET A 114 -0.02 -4.97 -6.46
N ILE A 115 0.18 -4.64 -5.19
CA ILE A 115 0.89 -3.44 -4.75
C ILE A 115 2.02 -3.92 -3.83
N ARG A 116 3.26 -3.58 -4.17
CA ARG A 116 4.41 -3.87 -3.33
C ARG A 116 4.69 -2.68 -2.41
N LEU A 117 4.63 -2.95 -1.12
CA LEU A 117 4.97 -2.00 -0.07
C LEU A 117 6.34 -2.35 0.52
N GLN A 118 7.15 -1.35 0.76
CA GLN A 118 8.41 -1.50 1.48
C GLN A 118 8.30 -0.83 2.85
N ASN A 119 8.57 -1.61 3.90
CA ASN A 119 8.70 -1.09 5.26
C ASN A 119 10.12 -0.53 5.44
N PRO A 120 10.31 0.79 5.69
CA PRO A 120 11.64 1.36 5.89
C PRO A 120 12.34 0.86 7.18
N TRP A 121 11.62 0.31 8.14
CA TRP A 121 12.22 -0.29 9.34
C TRP A 121 12.86 -1.66 9.07
N GLY A 122 12.33 -2.43 8.11
CA GLY A 122 12.84 -3.75 7.78
C GLY A 122 12.58 -4.84 8.82
N GLU A 123 11.80 -4.58 9.87
CA GLU A 123 11.65 -5.53 10.98
C GLU A 123 10.29 -6.23 11.04
N LYS A 124 9.25 -5.66 10.47
CA LYS A 124 7.89 -6.23 10.47
C LYS A 124 7.35 -6.23 9.08
N GLU A 125 6.76 -7.36 8.70
CA GLU A 125 6.27 -7.59 7.36
C GLU A 125 4.83 -8.07 7.37
N TRP A 126 4.17 -7.88 6.25
CA TRP A 126 2.88 -8.46 5.96
C TRP A 126 2.95 -9.98 6.10
N ASN A 127 2.00 -10.58 6.84
CA ASN A 127 1.94 -12.02 7.09
C ASN A 127 0.68 -12.69 6.49
N GLY A 128 -0.07 -11.96 5.67
CA GLY A 128 -1.24 -12.48 4.95
C GLY A 128 -0.88 -13.10 3.60
N PRO A 129 -1.87 -13.33 2.73
CA PRO A 129 -1.64 -13.85 1.38
C PRO A 129 -0.61 -13.01 0.62
N TRP A 130 0.24 -13.66 -0.18
CA TRP A 130 1.35 -13.04 -0.91
C TRP A 130 2.46 -12.46 -0.03
N SER A 131 2.54 -12.87 1.24
CA SER A 131 3.72 -12.61 2.08
C SER A 131 4.91 -13.46 1.63
N ASP A 132 6.11 -13.11 2.10
CA ASP A 132 7.32 -13.85 1.78
C ASP A 132 7.20 -15.33 2.18
N GLY A 133 7.50 -16.22 1.24
CA GLY A 133 7.38 -17.67 1.42
C GLY A 133 5.96 -18.21 1.51
N SER A 134 4.93 -17.41 1.21
CA SER A 134 3.55 -17.90 1.16
C SER A 134 3.31 -18.77 -0.08
N MET A 135 2.33 -19.69 0.01
CA MET A 135 2.04 -20.64 -1.06
C MET A 135 1.56 -20.00 -2.37
N GLU A 136 1.05 -18.78 -2.29
CA GLU A 136 0.60 -18.03 -3.46
C GLU A 136 1.71 -17.76 -4.47
N TRP A 137 2.99 -17.75 -4.02
CA TRP A 137 4.14 -17.57 -4.92
C TRP A 137 4.56 -18.83 -5.67
N GLU A 138 4.01 -20.00 -5.31
CA GLU A 138 4.30 -21.27 -5.96
C GLU A 138 3.35 -21.58 -7.14
N GLN A 139 2.48 -20.63 -7.49
CA GLN A 139 1.43 -20.77 -8.52
C GLN A 139 1.90 -20.28 -9.89
#